data_cc89abce90712fb0e9a7032cabd65f07
#
_entry.id   cc89abce90712fb0e9a7032cabd65f07
#
_cell.length_a   1.000
_cell.length_b   1.000
_cell.length_c   1.000
_cell.angle_alpha   90.00
_cell.angle_beta   90.00
_cell.angle_gamma   90.00
#
_symmetry.space_group_name_H-M   'P 1'
#
loop_
_entity.id
_entity.type
_entity.pdbx_description
1 polymer ?
#
loop_
_entity_poly.entity_id
_entity_poly.type
_entity_poly.pdbx_seq_one_letter_code
_entity_poly.pdbx_strand_id
1 'polypeptide(L)'
;MMKDRFIFFTTIVILTLGILVIEALSRQREVSLKRPLKEIPLILNGWRGRDSKMQMRTIDILGVDDYISRIYTKGNFSIWVYVGYYASQKKGALIHSPRHCYPAAGWQIIKMSKDTIKIPSKKIVVNRLLLKKREQEKLIFYWYIERDRIITNEYKAKFYLIFDRIFRQRSNGALIEFSAPVIYSIDNTARMEKEFVRAFYPILENYLQEG
;
A
#
# COMPACT_ATOMS: atom_id res chain seq x y z
N MET A 1 25.47 4.85 48.60
CA MET A 1 26.67 4.48 47.80
C MET A 1 26.48 3.25 46.90
N MET A 2 26.09 2.06 47.43
CA MET A 2 25.83 0.86 46.57
C MET A 2 24.63 1.03 45.66
N LYS A 3 23.52 1.60 46.12
CA LYS A 3 22.28 1.84 45.38
C LYS A 3 22.48 2.83 44.21
N ASP A 4 23.27 3.87 44.42
CA ASP A 4 23.58 4.90 43.41
C ASP A 4 24.43 4.32 42.27
N ARG A 5 25.39 3.47 42.61
CA ARG A 5 26.22 2.75 41.62
C ARG A 5 25.39 1.78 40.80
N PHE A 6 24.44 1.06 41.40
CA PHE A 6 23.55 0.18 40.71
C PHE A 6 22.64 0.95 39.72
N ILE A 7 22.04 2.06 40.16
CA ILE A 7 21.24 2.94 39.32
C ILE A 7 22.08 3.46 38.13
N PHE A 8 23.30 3.91 38.39
CA PHE A 8 24.21 4.41 37.36
C PHE A 8 24.50 3.34 36.27
N PHE A 9 24.88 2.13 36.69
CA PHE A 9 25.17 1.05 35.76
C PHE A 9 23.92 0.60 34.97
N THR A 10 22.77 0.49 35.62
CA THR A 10 21.50 0.14 34.90
C THR A 10 21.10 1.21 33.89
N THR A 11 21.29 2.49 34.23
CA THR A 11 21.02 3.59 33.26
C THR A 11 21.95 3.51 32.07
N ILE A 12 23.24 3.27 32.26
CA ILE A 12 24.19 3.10 31.15
C ILE A 12 23.77 1.92 30.25
N VAL A 13 23.43 0.78 30.85
CA VAL A 13 23.00 -0.40 30.06
C VAL A 13 21.76 -0.10 29.25
N ILE A 14 20.75 0.58 29.82
CA ILE A 14 19.53 0.96 29.11
C ILE A 14 19.84 1.92 27.96
N LEU A 15 20.68 2.94 28.20
CA LEU A 15 21.06 3.89 27.15
C LEU A 15 21.85 3.21 26.02
N THR A 16 22.81 2.33 26.37
CA THR A 16 23.58 1.59 25.37
C THR A 16 22.69 0.68 24.54
N LEU A 17 21.78 -0.07 25.16
CA LEU A 17 20.78 -0.88 24.45
C LEU A 17 19.88 0.00 23.55
N GLY A 18 19.47 1.16 24.05
CA GLY A 18 18.70 2.12 23.25
C GLY A 18 19.44 2.58 22.00
N ILE A 19 20.71 2.92 22.12
CA ILE A 19 21.56 3.31 20.98
C ILE A 19 21.71 2.16 19.99
N LEU A 20 21.98 0.95 20.45
CA LEU A 20 22.10 -0.24 19.58
C LEU A 20 20.81 -0.53 18.81
N VAL A 21 19.66 -0.40 19.47
CA VAL A 21 18.34 -0.56 18.82
C VAL A 21 18.13 0.53 17.77
N ILE A 22 18.41 1.79 18.08
CA ILE A 22 18.30 2.90 17.14
C ILE A 22 19.21 2.67 15.92
N GLU A 23 20.44 2.25 16.15
CA GLU A 23 21.38 1.97 15.07
C GLU A 23 20.93 0.80 14.20
N ALA A 24 20.44 -0.29 14.79
CA ALA A 24 19.86 -1.43 14.06
C ALA A 24 18.64 -1.03 13.24
N LEU A 25 17.78 -0.15 13.76
CA LEU A 25 16.62 0.39 13.07
C LEU A 25 16.99 1.38 11.94
N SER A 26 18.13 2.03 12.02
CA SER A 26 18.59 3.00 11.00
C SER A 26 19.31 2.33 9.82
N ARG A 27 19.90 1.15 10.02
CA ARG A 27 20.57 0.37 8.97
C ARG A 27 19.53 -0.36 8.09
N GLN A 28 18.85 0.39 7.23
CA GLN A 28 17.85 -0.17 6.31
C GLN A 28 18.45 -0.38 4.92
N ARG A 29 18.32 -1.61 4.40
CA ARG A 29 18.65 -1.91 3.01
C ARG A 29 17.50 -1.45 2.11
N GLU A 30 17.79 -0.65 1.12
CA GLU A 30 16.87 -0.33 0.04
C GLU A 30 16.73 -1.52 -0.90
N VAL A 31 15.51 -1.82 -1.28
CA VAL A 31 15.19 -2.91 -2.19
C VAL A 31 14.51 -2.33 -3.41
N SER A 32 15.22 -2.31 -4.53
CA SER A 32 14.66 -1.84 -5.79
C SER A 32 13.82 -2.92 -6.46
N LEU A 33 12.88 -2.50 -7.29
CA LEU A 33 12.15 -3.41 -8.18
C LEU A 33 13.04 -3.82 -9.35
N LYS A 34 12.87 -5.05 -9.85
CA LYS A 34 13.56 -5.51 -11.07
C LYS A 34 13.16 -4.71 -12.31
N ARG A 35 11.93 -4.23 -12.35
CA ARG A 35 11.34 -3.52 -13.49
C ARG A 35 10.51 -2.35 -12.98
N PRO A 36 10.60 -1.18 -13.63
CA PRO A 36 9.78 -0.02 -13.25
C PRO A 36 8.29 -0.28 -13.42
N LEU A 37 7.47 0.16 -12.47
CA LEU A 37 6.02 -0.01 -12.52
C LEU A 37 5.39 0.64 -13.76
N LYS A 38 5.99 1.69 -14.30
CA LYS A 38 5.53 2.37 -15.53
C LYS A 38 5.46 1.44 -16.74
N GLU A 39 6.22 0.34 -16.76
CA GLU A 39 6.23 -0.64 -17.85
C GLU A 39 5.05 -1.61 -17.80
N ILE A 40 4.24 -1.61 -16.75
CA ILE A 40 2.99 -2.38 -16.69
C ILE A 40 2.14 -2.04 -17.93
N PRO A 41 1.60 -3.04 -18.65
CA PRO A 41 0.86 -2.81 -19.90
C PRO A 41 -0.35 -1.90 -19.74
N LEU A 42 -0.55 -1.00 -20.69
CA LEU A 42 -1.75 -0.15 -20.77
C LEU A 42 -2.95 -0.88 -21.38
N ILE A 43 -2.74 -2.02 -22.04
CA ILE A 43 -3.81 -2.83 -22.61
C ILE A 43 -3.83 -4.18 -21.91
N LEU A 44 -5.00 -4.53 -21.36
CA LEU A 44 -5.18 -5.74 -20.57
C LEU A 44 -6.60 -6.29 -20.70
N ASN A 45 -6.78 -7.46 -21.31
CA ASN A 45 -8.07 -8.16 -21.38
C ASN A 45 -9.25 -7.27 -21.79
N GLY A 46 -9.04 -6.43 -22.83
CA GLY A 46 -10.04 -5.49 -23.33
C GLY A 46 -10.15 -4.18 -22.53
N TRP A 47 -9.39 -4.02 -21.44
CA TRP A 47 -9.22 -2.75 -20.76
C TRP A 47 -8.14 -1.91 -21.44
N ARG A 48 -8.38 -0.60 -21.56
CA ARG A 48 -7.44 0.38 -22.09
C ARG A 48 -7.07 1.35 -20.98
N GLY A 49 -5.79 1.37 -20.63
CA GLY A 49 -5.22 2.23 -19.61
C GLY A 49 -4.68 3.53 -20.20
N ARG A 50 -4.70 4.57 -19.38
CA ARG A 50 -3.99 5.82 -19.61
C ARG A 50 -3.41 6.31 -18.31
N ASP A 51 -2.23 6.94 -18.36
CA ASP A 51 -1.64 7.53 -17.16
C ASP A 51 -2.49 8.70 -16.67
N SER A 52 -2.66 8.78 -15.36
CA SER A 52 -3.32 9.85 -14.65
C SER A 52 -2.28 10.67 -13.90
N LYS A 53 -2.13 11.94 -14.26
CA LYS A 53 -1.14 12.82 -13.63
C LYS A 53 -1.50 13.05 -12.16
N MET A 54 -0.56 12.79 -11.27
CA MET A 54 -0.63 13.21 -9.86
C MET A 54 0.09 14.55 -9.70
N GLN A 55 -0.39 15.38 -8.78
CA GLN A 55 0.30 16.63 -8.46
C GLN A 55 1.64 16.30 -7.78
N MET A 56 2.71 17.03 -8.15
CA MET A 56 4.04 16.85 -7.56
C MET A 56 3.99 16.87 -6.02
N ARG A 57 3.28 17.85 -5.45
CA ARG A 57 3.10 17.93 -3.99
C ARG A 57 2.52 16.67 -3.38
N THR A 58 1.62 15.98 -4.08
CA THR A 58 1.05 14.70 -3.60
C THR A 58 2.11 13.61 -3.61
N ILE A 59 2.92 13.53 -4.65
CA ILE A 59 4.01 12.56 -4.78
C ILE A 59 5.04 12.77 -3.67
N ASP A 60 5.42 14.04 -3.42
CA ASP A 60 6.35 14.41 -2.35
C ASP A 60 5.82 14.01 -0.96
N ILE A 61 4.53 14.24 -0.70
CA ILE A 61 3.88 13.84 0.56
C ILE A 61 3.85 12.33 0.71
N LEU A 62 3.58 11.58 -0.37
CA LEU A 62 3.54 10.12 -0.35
C LEU A 62 4.93 9.52 -0.14
N GLY A 63 6.00 10.17 -0.63
CA GLY A 63 7.37 9.72 -0.50
C GLY A 63 7.63 8.35 -1.15
N VAL A 64 6.97 8.07 -2.27
CA VAL A 64 7.10 6.82 -3.02
C VAL A 64 8.37 6.80 -3.87
N ASP A 65 9.03 5.66 -3.94
CA ASP A 65 10.23 5.47 -4.78
C ASP A 65 9.87 5.14 -6.24
N ASP A 66 8.77 4.40 -6.44
CA ASP A 66 8.19 4.14 -7.77
C ASP A 66 6.66 4.05 -7.66
N TYR A 67 5.96 4.50 -8.69
CA TYR A 67 4.50 4.44 -8.67
C TYR A 67 3.88 4.43 -10.06
N ILE A 68 2.65 3.94 -10.13
CA ILE A 68 1.70 4.22 -11.22
C ILE A 68 0.42 4.81 -10.66
N SER A 69 -0.13 5.73 -11.43
CA SER A 69 -1.50 6.24 -11.29
C SER A 69 -2.13 6.19 -12.66
N ARG A 70 -3.12 5.31 -12.86
CA ARG A 70 -3.71 5.02 -14.18
C ARG A 70 -5.20 4.88 -14.11
N ILE A 71 -5.87 5.26 -15.18
CA ILE A 71 -7.30 5.00 -15.37
C ILE A 71 -7.43 3.96 -16.49
N TYR A 72 -8.02 2.81 -16.17
CA TYR A 72 -8.36 1.79 -17.13
C TYR A 72 -9.86 1.85 -17.43
N THR A 73 -10.21 1.78 -18.72
CA THR A 73 -11.61 1.86 -19.19
C THR A 73 -11.97 0.64 -20.03
N LYS A 74 -13.22 0.16 -19.87
CA LYS A 74 -13.83 -0.90 -20.68
C LYS A 74 -15.33 -0.65 -20.77
N GLY A 75 -15.83 -0.31 -21.97
CA GLY A 75 -17.20 0.18 -22.13
C GLY A 75 -17.44 1.41 -21.25
N ASN A 76 -18.51 1.39 -20.45
CA ASN A 76 -18.86 2.48 -19.54
C ASN A 76 -18.15 2.41 -18.18
N PHE A 77 -17.33 1.39 -17.93
CA PHE A 77 -16.62 1.25 -16.67
C PHE A 77 -15.25 1.91 -16.72
N SER A 78 -14.89 2.55 -15.61
CA SER A 78 -13.55 3.09 -15.40
C SER A 78 -13.06 2.69 -14.03
N ILE A 79 -11.80 2.28 -13.95
CA ILE A 79 -11.12 1.91 -12.69
C ILE A 79 -9.84 2.72 -12.62
N TRP A 80 -9.70 3.51 -11.56
CA TRP A 80 -8.44 4.14 -11.23
C TRP A 80 -7.59 3.15 -10.44
N VAL A 81 -6.36 2.97 -10.89
CA VAL A 81 -5.35 2.10 -10.27
C VAL A 81 -4.24 2.96 -9.74
N TYR A 82 -3.93 2.77 -8.49
CA TYR A 82 -2.73 3.31 -7.87
C TYR A 82 -1.90 2.16 -7.29
N VAL A 83 -0.62 2.15 -7.63
CA VAL A 83 0.38 1.30 -6.99
C VAL A 83 1.53 2.21 -6.59
N GLY A 84 1.79 2.30 -5.30
CA GLY A 84 2.93 3.04 -4.77
C GLY A 84 3.90 2.08 -4.10
N TYR A 85 5.15 2.04 -4.57
CA TYR A 85 6.21 1.20 -4.05
C TYR A 85 7.20 2.03 -3.23
N TYR A 86 7.64 1.45 -2.14
CA TYR A 86 8.62 1.99 -1.21
C TYR A 86 9.79 1.01 -1.11
N ALA A 87 10.95 1.39 -1.61
CA ALA A 87 12.18 0.59 -1.53
C ALA A 87 12.66 0.44 -0.08
N SER A 88 12.34 1.46 0.73
CA SER A 88 12.48 1.43 2.18
C SER A 88 11.54 2.44 2.83
N GLN A 89 10.84 2.03 3.89
CA GLN A 89 9.96 2.93 4.64
C GLN A 89 10.77 3.65 5.73
N LYS A 90 11.64 4.59 5.34
CA LYS A 90 12.40 5.46 6.26
C LYS A 90 11.50 6.50 6.92
N LYS A 91 12.03 7.27 7.86
CA LYS A 91 11.31 8.37 8.50
C LYS A 91 10.79 9.36 7.45
N GLY A 92 9.47 9.55 7.39
CA GLY A 92 8.79 10.39 6.40
C GLY A 92 8.26 9.65 5.17
N ALA A 93 8.73 8.45 4.86
CA ALA A 93 8.28 7.63 3.72
C ALA A 93 7.46 6.42 4.22
N LEU A 94 6.37 6.68 4.91
CA LEU A 94 5.45 5.63 5.39
C LEU A 94 4.28 5.48 4.43
N ILE A 95 3.86 4.24 4.22
CA ILE A 95 2.67 3.95 3.40
C ILE A 95 1.44 4.59 4.05
N HIS A 96 0.83 5.54 3.34
CA HIS A 96 -0.38 6.23 3.79
C HIS A 96 -1.62 5.36 3.53
N SER A 97 -2.49 5.30 4.54
CA SER A 97 -3.72 4.52 4.42
C SER A 97 -4.82 5.29 3.66
N PRO A 98 -5.50 4.68 2.69
CA PRO A 98 -6.69 5.25 2.07
C PRO A 98 -7.76 5.70 3.08
N ARG A 99 -7.87 5.01 4.23
CA ARG A 99 -8.80 5.36 5.32
C ARG A 99 -8.56 6.75 5.92
N HIS A 100 -7.36 7.28 5.81
CA HIS A 100 -7.01 8.62 6.27
C HIS A 100 -6.99 9.63 5.12
N CYS A 101 -6.50 9.22 3.95
CA CYS A 101 -6.36 10.10 2.80
C CYS A 101 -7.72 10.53 2.22
N TYR A 102 -8.69 9.63 2.11
CA TYR A 102 -10.00 9.96 1.55
C TYR A 102 -10.80 10.93 2.41
N PRO A 103 -10.92 10.75 3.75
CA PRO A 103 -11.57 11.75 4.61
C PRO A 103 -10.89 13.13 4.53
N ALA A 104 -9.55 13.18 4.50
CA ALA A 104 -8.82 14.43 4.32
C ALA A 104 -9.12 15.12 2.98
N ALA A 105 -9.49 14.35 1.95
CA ALA A 105 -9.94 14.85 0.65
C ALA A 105 -11.46 15.14 0.59
N GLY A 106 -12.17 15.08 1.72
CA GLY A 106 -13.58 15.40 1.85
C GLY A 106 -14.54 14.26 1.45
N TRP A 107 -14.07 13.02 1.42
CA TRP A 107 -14.91 11.84 1.23
C TRP A 107 -15.38 11.28 2.58
N GLN A 108 -16.64 10.90 2.68
CA GLN A 108 -17.19 10.18 3.83
C GLN A 108 -17.05 8.67 3.59
N ILE A 109 -16.57 7.94 4.58
CA ILE A 109 -16.55 6.48 4.57
C ILE A 109 -17.91 5.98 5.03
N ILE A 110 -18.71 5.45 4.10
CA ILE A 110 -20.05 4.92 4.37
C ILE A 110 -19.98 3.51 4.94
N LYS A 111 -19.08 2.69 4.38
CA LYS A 111 -18.92 1.30 4.81
C LYS A 111 -17.48 0.85 4.68
N MET A 112 -17.00 0.15 5.70
CA MET A 112 -15.73 -0.57 5.68
C MET A 112 -15.98 -2.05 5.85
N SER A 113 -15.39 -2.86 5.01
CA SER A 113 -15.47 -4.32 5.09
C SER A 113 -14.20 -4.93 4.47
N LYS A 114 -14.11 -6.24 4.53
CA LYS A 114 -13.15 -7.01 3.75
C LYS A 114 -13.87 -7.76 2.65
N ASP A 115 -13.17 -8.03 1.58
CA ASP A 115 -13.67 -8.87 0.50
C ASP A 115 -12.59 -9.87 0.08
N THR A 116 -13.00 -10.94 -0.60
CA THR A 116 -12.08 -11.96 -1.11
C THR A 116 -12.14 -11.97 -2.62
N ILE A 117 -10.98 -11.88 -3.25
CA ILE A 117 -10.83 -11.96 -4.70
C ILE A 117 -10.09 -13.26 -5.05
N LYS A 118 -10.71 -14.10 -5.87
CA LYS A 118 -10.07 -15.31 -6.40
C LYS A 118 -9.26 -14.91 -7.62
N ILE A 119 -7.94 -15.02 -7.57
CA ILE A 119 -7.03 -14.89 -8.69
C ILE A 119 -6.56 -16.28 -9.14
N PRO A 120 -5.99 -16.46 -10.33
CA PRO A 120 -5.64 -17.78 -10.85
C PRO A 120 -4.76 -18.61 -9.89
N SER A 121 -3.79 -17.98 -9.21
CA SER A 121 -2.83 -18.65 -8.33
C SER A 121 -3.29 -18.81 -6.89
N LYS A 122 -4.17 -17.93 -6.39
CA LYS A 122 -4.55 -17.86 -4.96
C LYS A 122 -5.82 -17.07 -4.71
N LYS A 123 -6.25 -17.05 -3.46
CA LYS A 123 -7.28 -16.12 -2.95
C LYS A 123 -6.57 -15.00 -2.21
N ILE A 124 -6.94 -13.76 -2.50
CA ILE A 124 -6.45 -12.58 -1.78
C ILE A 124 -7.60 -11.95 -0.99
N VAL A 125 -7.30 -11.55 0.24
CA VAL A 125 -8.23 -10.73 1.04
C VAL A 125 -7.84 -9.28 0.87
N VAL A 126 -8.83 -8.43 0.61
CA VAL A 126 -8.64 -6.99 0.37
C VAL A 126 -9.53 -6.18 1.31
N ASN A 127 -9.12 -4.97 1.63
CA ASN A 127 -10.01 -4.00 2.25
C ASN A 127 -10.96 -3.44 1.21
N ARG A 128 -12.22 -3.25 1.60
CA ARG A 128 -13.27 -2.65 0.79
C ARG A 128 -13.83 -1.43 1.49
N LEU A 129 -13.79 -0.27 0.82
CA LEU A 129 -14.40 0.97 1.28
C LEU A 129 -15.49 1.38 0.31
N LEU A 130 -16.66 1.77 0.84
CA LEU A 130 -17.65 2.54 0.12
C LEU A 130 -17.56 3.96 0.59
N LEU A 131 -17.31 4.87 -0.32
CA LEU A 131 -17.13 6.29 -0.07
C LEU A 131 -18.24 7.09 -0.72
N LYS A 132 -18.64 8.19 -0.07
CA LYS A 132 -19.58 9.18 -0.61
C LYS A 132 -19.02 10.57 -0.50
N LYS A 133 -19.19 11.37 -1.56
CA LYS A 133 -18.92 12.80 -1.56
C LYS A 133 -19.99 13.50 -2.39
N ARG A 134 -20.87 14.26 -1.72
CA ARG A 134 -22.10 14.79 -2.32
C ARG A 134 -22.93 13.63 -2.91
N GLU A 135 -23.30 13.71 -4.20
CA GLU A 135 -24.06 12.67 -4.90
C GLU A 135 -23.19 11.57 -5.53
N GLN A 136 -21.87 11.67 -5.37
CA GLN A 136 -20.95 10.68 -5.94
C GLN A 136 -20.64 9.59 -4.94
N GLU A 137 -20.75 8.35 -5.38
CA GLU A 137 -20.28 7.18 -4.63
C GLU A 137 -19.11 6.53 -5.35
N LYS A 138 -18.17 6.00 -4.58
CA LYS A 138 -16.98 5.32 -5.08
C LYS A 138 -16.74 4.06 -4.26
N LEU A 139 -16.46 2.96 -4.95
CA LEU A 139 -15.99 1.73 -4.33
C LEU A 139 -14.47 1.66 -4.44
N ILE A 140 -13.82 1.15 -3.39
CA ILE A 140 -12.37 1.01 -3.36
C ILE A 140 -12.01 -0.36 -2.83
N PHE A 141 -11.10 -1.04 -3.53
CA PHE A 141 -10.35 -2.17 -3.01
C PHE A 141 -8.88 -1.76 -2.78
N TYR A 142 -8.35 -2.03 -1.60
CA TYR A 142 -6.95 -1.76 -1.32
C TYR A 142 -6.35 -2.77 -0.35
N TRP A 143 -5.04 -2.96 -0.45
CA TRP A 143 -4.25 -3.76 0.47
C TRP A 143 -2.80 -3.32 0.45
N TYR A 144 -2.05 -3.82 1.41
CA TYR A 144 -0.61 -3.61 1.47
C TYR A 144 0.11 -4.89 1.04
N ILE A 145 1.25 -4.73 0.39
CA ILE A 145 2.22 -5.80 0.21
C ILE A 145 3.47 -5.40 0.97
N GLU A 146 3.89 -6.22 1.91
CA GLU A 146 5.17 -6.11 2.59
C GLU A 146 5.96 -7.36 2.29
N ARG A 147 6.99 -7.21 1.45
CA ARG A 147 7.69 -8.32 0.83
C ARG A 147 6.73 -9.19 0.01
N ASP A 148 6.51 -10.42 0.43
CA ASP A 148 5.61 -11.42 -0.16
C ASP A 148 4.24 -11.53 0.54
N ARG A 149 4.02 -10.74 1.60
CA ARG A 149 2.81 -10.81 2.42
C ARG A 149 1.77 -9.80 1.97
N ILE A 150 0.55 -10.29 1.72
CA ILE A 150 -0.64 -9.45 1.51
C ILE A 150 -1.24 -9.13 2.88
N ILE A 151 -1.33 -7.85 3.20
CA ILE A 151 -1.77 -7.37 4.50
C ILE A 151 -2.95 -6.41 4.32
N THR A 152 -4.02 -6.63 5.08
CA THR A 152 -5.22 -5.77 5.11
C THR A 152 -5.40 -5.06 6.45
N ASN A 153 -4.64 -5.43 7.46
CA ASN A 153 -4.72 -4.84 8.79
C ASN A 153 -3.52 -3.91 9.01
N GLU A 154 -3.77 -2.63 9.22
CA GLU A 154 -2.75 -1.59 9.40
C GLU A 154 -1.86 -1.81 10.62
N TYR A 155 -2.41 -2.38 11.70
CA TYR A 155 -1.62 -2.71 12.90
C TYR A 155 -0.67 -3.87 12.62
N LYS A 156 -1.13 -4.88 11.87
CA LYS A 156 -0.25 -5.98 11.43
C LYS A 156 0.83 -5.47 10.48
N ALA A 157 0.51 -4.56 9.56
CA ALA A 157 1.50 -3.92 8.70
C ALA A 157 2.58 -3.21 9.52
N LYS A 158 2.18 -2.37 10.49
CA LYS A 158 3.13 -1.70 11.40
C LYS A 158 3.98 -2.69 12.21
N PHE A 159 3.36 -3.78 12.68
CA PHE A 159 4.09 -4.82 13.41
C PHE A 159 5.15 -5.49 12.53
N TYR A 160 4.77 -5.93 11.33
CA TYR A 160 5.71 -6.54 10.38
C TYR A 160 6.79 -5.57 9.93
N LEU A 161 6.45 -4.31 9.71
CA LEU A 161 7.41 -3.26 9.40
C LEU A 161 8.51 -3.16 10.47
N ILE A 162 8.12 -3.10 11.75
CA ILE A 162 9.07 -3.03 12.88
C ILE A 162 9.89 -4.31 12.97
N PHE A 163 9.23 -5.46 12.87
CA PHE A 163 9.89 -6.77 12.92
C PHE A 163 10.93 -6.92 11.81
N ASP A 164 10.55 -6.62 10.56
CA ASP A 164 11.45 -6.74 9.41
C ASP A 164 12.59 -5.71 9.46
N ARG A 165 12.34 -4.53 10.05
CA ARG A 165 13.41 -3.54 10.32
C ARG A 165 14.46 -4.09 11.29
N ILE A 166 14.04 -4.64 12.40
CA ILE A 166 14.96 -5.12 13.47
C ILE A 166 15.71 -6.37 13.00
N PHE A 167 14.98 -7.37 12.51
CA PHE A 167 15.55 -8.70 12.27
C PHE A 167 16.05 -8.93 10.86
N ARG A 168 15.62 -8.12 9.88
CA ARG A 168 15.93 -8.33 8.47
C ARG A 168 16.53 -7.11 7.78
N GLN A 169 16.63 -5.99 8.49
CA GLN A 169 17.14 -4.71 7.98
C GLN A 169 16.45 -4.26 6.69
N ARG A 170 15.15 -4.54 6.55
CA ARG A 170 14.35 -4.27 5.36
C ARG A 170 12.99 -3.74 5.76
N SER A 171 12.47 -2.82 4.95
CA SER A 171 11.14 -2.23 5.18
C SER A 171 10.43 -1.90 3.87
N ASN A 172 10.81 -2.58 2.78
CA ASN A 172 10.17 -2.36 1.49
C ASN A 172 8.73 -2.87 1.48
N GLY A 173 7.89 -2.17 0.74
CA GLY A 173 6.48 -2.52 0.63
C GLY A 173 5.75 -1.72 -0.43
N ALA A 174 4.51 -2.05 -0.67
CA ALA A 174 3.65 -1.35 -1.63
C ALA A 174 2.23 -1.17 -1.09
N LEU A 175 1.60 -0.07 -1.47
CA LEU A 175 0.15 0.11 -1.41
C LEU A 175 -0.43 -0.15 -2.79
N ILE A 176 -1.42 -1.01 -2.85
CA ILE A 176 -2.20 -1.29 -4.06
C ILE A 176 -3.62 -0.80 -3.81
N GLU A 177 -4.12 0.02 -4.73
CA GLU A 177 -5.48 0.55 -4.66
C GLU A 177 -6.14 0.52 -6.03
N PHE A 178 -7.39 0.08 -6.04
CA PHE A 178 -8.32 0.15 -7.16
C PHE A 178 -9.53 0.94 -6.71
N SER A 179 -9.98 1.87 -7.52
CA SER A 179 -11.17 2.64 -7.20
C SER A 179 -12.04 2.88 -8.43
N ALA A 180 -13.34 2.67 -8.29
CA ALA A 180 -14.31 2.88 -9.36
C ALA A 180 -15.50 3.70 -8.87
N PRO A 181 -16.07 4.60 -9.71
CA PRO A 181 -17.35 5.22 -9.41
C PRO A 181 -18.44 4.16 -9.42
N VAL A 182 -19.41 4.29 -8.51
CA VAL A 182 -20.61 3.46 -8.50
C VAL A 182 -21.56 4.00 -9.56
N ILE A 183 -21.74 3.26 -10.66
CA ILE A 183 -22.58 3.73 -11.79
C ILE A 183 -23.98 3.13 -11.73
N TYR A 184 -24.12 1.80 -11.66
CA TYR A 184 -25.40 1.12 -11.64
C TYR A 184 -25.77 0.61 -10.25
N SER A 185 -24.87 -0.13 -9.63
CA SER A 185 -25.01 -0.63 -8.28
C SER A 185 -23.62 -0.94 -7.68
N ILE A 186 -23.57 -0.98 -6.35
CA ILE A 186 -22.36 -1.34 -5.61
C ILE A 186 -21.87 -2.75 -5.99
N ASP A 187 -22.81 -3.70 -6.16
CA ASP A 187 -22.47 -5.10 -6.47
C ASP A 187 -21.96 -5.24 -7.90
N ASN A 188 -22.53 -4.49 -8.85
CA ASN A 188 -22.02 -4.45 -10.22
C ASN A 188 -20.60 -3.89 -10.28
N THR A 189 -20.37 -2.75 -9.62
CA THR A 189 -19.06 -2.13 -9.53
C THR A 189 -18.04 -3.06 -8.87
N ALA A 190 -18.40 -3.72 -7.76
CA ALA A 190 -17.54 -4.69 -7.09
C ALA A 190 -17.19 -5.89 -8.00
N ARG A 191 -18.13 -6.38 -8.79
CA ARG A 191 -17.89 -7.47 -9.74
C ARG A 191 -16.88 -7.06 -10.80
N MET A 192 -17.06 -5.88 -11.41
CA MET A 192 -16.17 -5.34 -12.43
C MET A 192 -14.76 -5.06 -11.90
N GLU A 193 -14.63 -4.48 -10.70
CA GLU A 193 -13.34 -4.30 -10.06
C GLU A 193 -12.65 -5.65 -9.77
N LYS A 194 -13.38 -6.64 -9.26
CA LYS A 194 -12.83 -8.00 -9.02
C LYS A 194 -12.37 -8.66 -10.31
N GLU A 195 -13.12 -8.52 -11.41
CA GLU A 195 -12.73 -9.02 -12.74
C GLU A 195 -11.42 -8.36 -13.19
N PHE A 196 -11.32 -7.03 -13.05
CA PHE A 196 -10.12 -6.30 -13.40
C PHE A 196 -8.92 -6.72 -12.51
N VAL A 197 -9.10 -6.81 -11.20
CA VAL A 197 -8.04 -7.25 -10.29
C VAL A 197 -7.54 -8.65 -10.62
N ARG A 198 -8.43 -9.57 -11.00
CA ARG A 198 -8.05 -10.94 -11.44
C ARG A 198 -7.12 -10.93 -12.64
N ALA A 199 -7.32 -10.00 -13.56
CA ALA A 199 -6.51 -9.87 -14.76
C ALA A 199 -5.22 -9.08 -14.48
N PHE A 200 -5.28 -8.04 -13.67
CA PHE A 200 -4.18 -7.12 -13.41
C PHE A 200 -3.16 -7.66 -12.39
N TYR A 201 -3.64 -8.30 -11.33
CA TYR A 201 -2.78 -8.70 -10.22
C TYR A 201 -1.65 -9.68 -10.60
N PRO A 202 -1.85 -10.71 -11.44
CA PRO A 202 -0.76 -11.59 -11.86
C PRO A 202 0.36 -10.84 -12.60
N ILE A 203 0.02 -9.80 -13.35
CA ILE A 203 0.99 -8.94 -14.02
C ILE A 203 1.72 -8.11 -12.97
N LEU A 204 0.98 -7.43 -12.09
CA LEU A 204 1.56 -6.64 -11.00
C LEU A 204 2.53 -7.44 -10.14
N GLU A 205 2.18 -8.68 -9.81
CA GLU A 205 3.02 -9.58 -8.99
C GLU A 205 4.42 -9.79 -9.61
N ASN A 206 4.51 -9.86 -10.95
CA ASN A 206 5.80 -9.96 -11.64
C ASN A 206 6.62 -8.66 -11.57
N TYR A 207 5.96 -7.50 -11.50
CA TYR A 207 6.64 -6.21 -11.38
C TYR A 207 7.06 -5.88 -9.94
N LEU A 208 6.36 -6.44 -8.96
CA LEU A 208 6.72 -6.28 -7.54
C LEU A 208 7.82 -7.24 -7.08
N GLN A 209 8.39 -8.02 -7.98
CA GLN A 209 9.56 -8.84 -7.69
C GLN A 209 10.78 -7.95 -7.39
N GLU A 210 11.53 -8.37 -6.41
CA GLU A 210 12.74 -7.70 -5.95
C GLU A 210 13.91 -7.95 -6.92
N GLY A 211 14.71 -6.90 -7.15
CA GLY A 211 15.94 -6.93 -7.93
C GLY A 211 17.14 -7.49 -7.15
#